data_54251de4821e6b1a95c1271a775edf6b
#
_entry.id   54251de4821e6b1a95c1271a775edf6b
#
_cell.length_a   1.000
_cell.length_b   1.000
_cell.length_c   1.000
_cell.angle_alpha   90.00
_cell.angle_beta   90.00
_cell.angle_gamma   90.00
#
_symmetry.space_group_name_H-M   'P 1'
#
loop_
_entity.id
_entity.type
_entity.pdbx_description
1 polymer ?
#
loop_
_entity_poly.entity_id
_entity_poly.type
_entity_poly.pdbx_seq_one_letter_code
_entity_poly.pdbx_strand_id
1 'polypeptide(L)'
;MMRIIAGTARGTHLSVPSRGTRPTQDRVREAVFSALQARGAVENACVLDLFAGSGAYGFETLSRGALSLDLVDQSQEAAKAIRKNLAANPAFKEAKLYVQPALAFLASRWVGANPNPQREQVLIE
;
A
#
# COMPACT_ATOMS: atom_id res chain seq x y z
N MET A 1 -5.16 -14.84 -8.29
CA MET A 1 -3.82 -14.34 -7.97
C MET A 1 -3.84 -12.82 -7.90
N MET A 2 -3.24 -12.27 -6.85
CA MET A 2 -3.20 -10.83 -6.66
C MET A 2 -2.17 -10.19 -7.59
N ARG A 3 -2.53 -9.06 -8.20
CA ARG A 3 -1.59 -8.32 -9.06
C ARG A 3 -1.93 -6.83 -9.07
N ILE A 4 -0.95 -6.03 -9.45
CA ILE A 4 -1.15 -4.59 -9.65
C ILE A 4 -2.01 -4.39 -10.89
N ILE A 5 -3.02 -3.54 -10.78
CA ILE A 5 -4.04 -3.35 -11.82
C ILE A 5 -3.59 -2.33 -12.86
N ALA A 6 -3.02 -1.22 -12.44
CA ALA A 6 -2.68 -0.12 -13.34
C ALA A 6 -1.40 0.58 -12.90
N GLY A 7 -0.87 1.47 -13.75
CA GLY A 7 0.28 2.29 -13.44
C GLY A 7 1.60 1.69 -13.88
N THR A 8 2.70 2.22 -13.32
CA THR A 8 4.06 1.85 -13.73
C THR A 8 4.44 0.41 -13.40
N ALA A 9 3.77 -0.19 -12.40
CA ALA A 9 4.01 -1.58 -12.02
C ALA A 9 2.88 -2.52 -12.44
N ARG A 10 2.02 -2.11 -13.36
CA ARG A 10 0.90 -2.91 -13.84
C ARG A 10 1.31 -4.33 -14.17
N GLY A 11 0.53 -5.30 -13.71
CA GLY A 11 0.75 -6.72 -13.98
C GLY A 11 1.71 -7.41 -13.01
N THR A 12 2.37 -6.67 -12.11
CA THR A 12 3.25 -7.27 -11.12
C THR A 12 2.44 -8.17 -10.20
N HIS A 13 2.89 -9.42 -10.06
CA HIS A 13 2.25 -10.38 -9.16
C HIS A 13 2.65 -10.10 -7.73
N LEU A 14 1.67 -10.15 -6.83
CA LEU A 14 1.87 -9.92 -5.42
C LEU A 14 1.61 -11.18 -4.62
N SER A 15 2.49 -11.47 -3.66
CA SER A 15 2.27 -12.52 -2.68
C SER A 15 1.23 -12.06 -1.66
N VAL A 16 0.40 -12.99 -1.18
CA VAL A 16 -0.59 -12.72 -0.14
C VAL A 16 -0.30 -13.61 1.05
N PRO A 17 -0.74 -13.21 2.26
CA PRO A 17 -0.69 -14.12 3.41
C PRO A 17 -1.49 -15.39 3.11
N SER A 18 -1.22 -16.46 3.86
CA SER A 18 -1.72 -17.80 3.58
C SER A 18 -3.23 -17.95 3.44
N ARG A 19 -4.01 -16.96 3.82
CA ARG A 19 -5.46 -16.97 3.60
C ARG A 19 -5.76 -16.11 2.39
N GLY A 20 -5.98 -16.76 1.27
CA GLY A 20 -6.08 -16.13 -0.01
C GLY A 20 -7.12 -15.03 -0.15
N THR A 21 -6.97 -14.28 -1.22
CA THR A 21 -7.87 -13.20 -1.58
C THR A 21 -9.07 -13.72 -2.35
N ARG A 22 -10.18 -13.01 -2.25
CA ARG A 22 -11.40 -13.32 -2.99
C ARG A 22 -11.30 -12.77 -4.41
N PRO A 23 -11.84 -13.47 -5.41
CA PRO A 23 -11.79 -13.02 -6.80
C PRO A 23 -12.39 -11.63 -7.03
N THR A 24 -13.38 -11.24 -6.24
CA THR A 24 -14.05 -9.95 -6.39
C THR A 24 -13.21 -8.76 -5.94
N GLN A 25 -12.11 -8.99 -5.24
CA GLN A 25 -11.30 -7.91 -4.69
C GLN A 25 -10.65 -7.04 -5.77
N ASP A 26 -10.29 -7.61 -6.90
CA ASP A 26 -9.72 -6.82 -7.99
C ASP A 26 -10.68 -5.76 -8.49
N ARG A 27 -11.96 -6.08 -8.62
CA ARG A 27 -12.98 -5.12 -9.04
C ARG A 27 -13.17 -4.01 -8.01
N VAL A 28 -13.22 -4.38 -6.74
CA VAL A 28 -13.38 -3.40 -5.67
C VAL A 28 -12.19 -2.47 -5.64
N ARG A 29 -10.98 -3.02 -5.70
CA ARG A 29 -9.74 -2.24 -5.69
C ARG A 29 -9.68 -1.31 -6.88
N GLU A 30 -10.03 -1.79 -8.06
CA GLU A 30 -10.07 -0.96 -9.28
C GLU A 30 -11.06 0.19 -9.14
N ALA A 31 -12.26 -0.07 -8.62
CA ALA A 31 -13.27 0.96 -8.44
C ALA A 31 -12.82 2.02 -7.44
N VAL A 32 -12.21 1.58 -6.31
CA VAL A 32 -11.68 2.51 -5.31
C VAL A 32 -10.63 3.42 -5.90
N PHE A 33 -9.66 2.85 -6.62
CA PHE A 33 -8.57 3.64 -7.18
C PHE A 33 -9.01 4.54 -8.33
N SER A 34 -9.97 4.10 -9.13
CA SER A 34 -10.53 4.97 -10.17
C SER A 34 -11.16 6.20 -9.56
N ALA A 35 -11.92 6.02 -8.47
CA ALA A 35 -12.53 7.15 -7.77
C ALA A 35 -11.50 8.07 -7.15
N LEU A 36 -10.46 7.51 -6.51
CA LEU A 36 -9.41 8.31 -5.89
C LEU A 36 -8.60 9.09 -6.93
N GLN A 37 -8.26 8.45 -8.05
CA GLN A 37 -7.53 9.13 -9.11
C GLN A 37 -8.33 10.26 -9.74
N ALA A 38 -9.64 10.08 -9.91
CA ALA A 38 -10.51 11.13 -10.43
C ALA A 38 -10.51 12.37 -9.54
N ARG A 39 -10.22 12.19 -8.24
CA ARG A 39 -10.12 13.31 -7.27
C ARG A 39 -8.69 13.83 -7.11
N GLY A 40 -7.73 13.29 -7.83
CA GLY A 40 -6.33 13.66 -7.68
C GLY A 40 -5.71 13.25 -6.35
N ALA A 41 -6.27 12.23 -5.69
CA ALA A 41 -5.86 11.86 -4.34
C ALA A 41 -4.65 10.94 -4.30
N VAL A 42 -4.24 10.34 -5.41
CA VAL A 42 -3.16 9.35 -5.44
C VAL A 42 -1.84 9.95 -5.90
N GLU A 43 -1.83 10.68 -6.99
CA GLU A 43 -0.60 11.22 -7.57
C GLU A 43 0.11 12.16 -6.60
N ASN A 44 1.39 11.91 -6.40
CA ASN A 44 2.25 12.65 -5.47
C ASN A 44 1.81 12.57 -4.00
N ALA A 45 0.96 11.64 -3.66
CA ALA A 45 0.50 11.46 -2.28
C ALA A 45 1.57 10.76 -1.43
N CYS A 46 1.61 11.10 -0.15
CA CYS A 46 2.34 10.34 0.86
C CYS A 46 1.34 9.41 1.53
N VAL A 47 1.47 8.11 1.31
CA VAL A 47 0.46 7.14 1.67
C VAL A 47 0.85 6.35 2.91
N LEU A 48 -0.10 6.17 3.81
CA LEU A 48 0.02 5.29 4.96
C LEU A 48 -1.03 4.19 4.83
N ASP A 49 -0.57 2.95 4.75
CA ASP A 49 -1.44 1.78 4.63
C ASP A 49 -1.45 1.04 5.97
N LEU A 50 -2.50 1.25 6.76
CA LEU A 50 -2.67 0.60 8.05
C LEU A 50 -3.34 -0.75 7.87
N PHE A 51 -2.89 -1.75 8.65
CA PHE A 51 -3.38 -3.12 8.53
C PHE A 51 -3.15 -3.65 7.11
N ALA A 52 -1.93 -3.48 6.63
CA ALA A 52 -1.61 -3.57 5.21
C ALA A 52 -1.79 -4.97 4.60
N GLY A 53 -1.69 -6.03 5.38
CA GLY A 53 -1.81 -7.39 4.86
C GLY A 53 -0.75 -7.71 3.82
N SER A 54 -1.14 -7.94 2.57
CA SER A 54 -0.19 -8.15 1.47
C SER A 54 0.43 -6.84 0.99
N GLY A 55 -0.14 -5.70 1.39
CA GLY A 55 0.26 -4.39 0.89
C GLY A 55 -0.37 -4.05 -0.47
N ALA A 56 -1.32 -4.84 -0.94
CA ALA A 56 -1.85 -4.67 -2.31
C ALA A 56 -2.38 -3.27 -2.58
N TYR A 57 -3.14 -2.69 -1.64
CA TYR A 57 -3.66 -1.33 -1.81
C TYR A 57 -2.54 -0.30 -1.82
N GLY A 58 -1.59 -0.41 -0.89
CA GLY A 58 -0.45 0.50 -0.83
C GLY A 58 0.41 0.42 -2.08
N PHE A 59 0.79 -0.78 -2.50
CA PHE A 59 1.59 -0.94 -3.71
C PHE A 59 0.87 -0.42 -4.95
N GLU A 60 -0.44 -0.54 -4.99
CA GLU A 60 -1.23 0.03 -6.08
C GLU A 60 -1.07 1.56 -6.12
N THR A 61 -1.03 2.24 -4.97
CA THR A 61 -0.85 3.69 -4.94
C THR A 61 0.50 4.09 -5.52
N LEU A 62 1.58 3.37 -5.18
CA LEU A 62 2.90 3.66 -5.76
C LEU A 62 2.89 3.45 -7.26
N SER A 63 2.26 2.39 -7.73
CA SER A 63 2.14 2.13 -9.16
C SER A 63 1.41 3.25 -9.89
N ARG A 64 0.48 3.90 -9.23
CA ARG A 64 -0.34 4.97 -9.82
C ARG A 64 0.17 6.38 -9.52
N GLY A 65 1.39 6.50 -9.02
CA GLY A 65 2.05 7.79 -8.90
C GLY A 65 2.18 8.38 -7.51
N ALA A 66 1.88 7.63 -6.46
CA ALA A 66 2.14 8.10 -5.09
C ALA A 66 3.63 8.35 -4.89
N LEU A 67 3.94 9.33 -4.07
CA LEU A 67 5.31 9.74 -3.80
C LEU A 67 6.02 8.79 -2.85
N SER A 68 5.32 8.32 -1.82
CA SER A 68 5.87 7.44 -0.81
C SER A 68 4.78 6.56 -0.22
N LEU A 69 5.20 5.46 0.42
CA LEU A 69 4.29 4.51 1.03
C LEU A 69 4.89 3.96 2.30
N ASP A 70 4.17 4.08 3.40
CA ASP A 70 4.48 3.38 4.65
C ASP A 70 3.42 2.31 4.87
N LEU A 71 3.89 1.07 5.01
CA LEU A 71 3.05 -0.11 5.22
C LEU A 71 3.19 -0.54 6.67
N VAL A 72 2.08 -0.67 7.37
CA VAL A 72 2.07 -1.03 8.79
C VAL A 72 1.20 -2.26 9.01
N ASP A 73 1.79 -3.28 9.61
CA ASP A 73 1.06 -4.48 10.02
C ASP A 73 1.84 -5.17 11.14
N GLN A 74 1.15 -5.68 12.16
CA GLN A 74 1.83 -6.36 13.26
C GLN A 74 2.06 -7.85 12.98
N SER A 75 1.42 -8.41 11.95
CA SER A 75 1.50 -9.83 11.62
C SER A 75 2.80 -10.19 10.95
N GLN A 76 3.47 -11.25 11.41
CA GLN A 76 4.67 -11.75 10.76
C GLN A 76 4.37 -12.35 9.39
N GLU A 77 3.19 -12.94 9.21
CA GLU A 77 2.79 -13.45 7.90
C GLU A 77 2.62 -12.31 6.89
N ALA A 78 1.98 -11.22 7.32
CA ALA A 78 1.86 -10.04 6.48
C ALA A 78 3.25 -9.46 6.14
N ALA A 79 4.12 -9.35 7.11
CA ALA A 79 5.48 -8.85 6.90
C ALA A 79 6.23 -9.69 5.87
N LYS A 80 6.10 -11.01 5.94
CA LYS A 80 6.74 -11.91 4.99
C LYS A 80 6.24 -11.66 3.56
N ALA A 81 4.93 -11.54 3.39
CA ALA A 81 4.33 -11.25 2.09
C ALA A 81 4.77 -9.88 1.57
N ILE A 82 4.74 -8.86 2.41
CA ILE A 82 5.15 -7.51 2.03
C ILE A 82 6.62 -7.44 1.63
N ARG A 83 7.51 -8.09 2.39
CA ARG A 83 8.94 -8.11 2.03
C ARG A 83 9.18 -8.73 0.67
N LYS A 84 8.44 -9.80 0.36
CA LYS A 84 8.53 -10.43 -0.94
C LYS A 84 8.02 -9.49 -2.03
N ASN A 85 6.94 -8.77 -1.76
CA ASN A 85 6.36 -7.85 -2.72
C ASN A 85 7.24 -6.61 -2.94
N LEU A 86 7.91 -6.12 -1.90
CA LEU A 86 8.88 -5.02 -2.03
C LEU A 86 9.96 -5.33 -3.06
N ALA A 87 10.37 -6.59 -3.13
CA ALA A 87 11.41 -7.03 -4.06
C ALA A 87 10.87 -7.34 -5.46
N ALA A 88 9.56 -7.36 -5.64
CA ALA A 88 8.95 -7.81 -6.89
C ALA A 88 9.07 -6.80 -8.03
N ASN A 89 9.23 -5.51 -7.71
CA ASN A 89 9.30 -4.48 -8.75
C ASN A 89 10.09 -3.27 -8.23
N PRO A 90 11.05 -2.74 -9.02
CA PRO A 90 11.79 -1.53 -8.63
C PRO A 90 10.91 -0.32 -8.36
N ALA A 91 9.69 -0.28 -8.91
CA ALA A 91 8.75 0.81 -8.66
C ALA A 91 8.33 0.90 -7.19
N PHE A 92 8.58 -0.14 -6.39
CA PHE A 92 8.22 -0.18 -4.97
C PHE A 92 9.34 0.29 -4.04
N LYS A 93 10.42 0.84 -4.57
CA LYS A 93 11.58 1.25 -3.77
C LYS A 93 11.29 2.31 -2.71
N GLU A 94 10.23 3.09 -2.89
CA GLU A 94 9.85 4.14 -1.95
C GLU A 94 8.92 3.63 -0.84
N ALA A 95 8.61 2.33 -0.81
CA ALA A 95 7.81 1.73 0.23
C ALA A 95 8.67 1.32 1.42
N LYS A 96 8.13 1.52 2.62
CA LYS A 96 8.78 1.10 3.87
C LYS A 96 7.79 0.27 4.68
N LEU A 97 8.30 -0.80 5.29
CA LEU A 97 7.49 -1.68 6.13
C LEU A 97 7.82 -1.46 7.60
N TYR A 98 6.77 -1.34 8.41
CA TYR A 98 6.87 -1.25 9.86
C TYR A 98 6.04 -2.37 10.47
N VAL A 99 6.72 -3.32 11.14
CA VAL A 99 6.06 -4.47 11.77
C VAL A 99 5.76 -4.11 13.21
N GLN A 100 4.60 -3.50 13.43
CA GLN A 100 4.19 -3.04 14.75
C GLN A 100 2.69 -2.75 14.75
N PRO A 101 2.06 -2.61 15.93
CA PRO A 101 0.66 -2.22 16.00
C PRO A 101 0.41 -0.85 15.38
N ALA A 102 -0.72 -0.70 14.69
CA ALA A 102 -1.05 0.54 13.99
C ALA A 102 -1.08 1.76 14.92
N LEU A 103 -1.66 1.62 16.13
CA LEU A 103 -1.71 2.74 17.08
C LEU A 103 -0.33 3.16 17.54
N ALA A 104 0.56 2.20 17.76
CA ALA A 104 1.94 2.51 18.15
C ALA A 104 2.67 3.27 17.05
N PHE A 105 2.46 2.88 15.82
CA PHE A 105 3.06 3.57 14.68
C PHE A 105 2.55 5.01 14.60
N LEU A 106 1.25 5.20 14.66
CA LEU A 106 0.65 6.54 14.56
C LEU A 106 1.16 7.46 15.65
N ALA A 107 1.30 6.94 16.88
CA ALA A 107 1.72 7.74 18.01
C ALA A 107 3.19 8.14 17.95
N SER A 108 4.06 7.31 17.37
CA SER A 108 5.52 7.49 17.48
C SER A 108 6.21 7.89 16.19
N ARG A 109 5.62 7.63 15.02
CA ARG A 109 6.35 7.82 13.76
C ARG A 109 5.67 8.71 12.74
N TRP A 110 4.36 8.58 12.60
CA TRP A 110 3.68 9.29 11.51
C TRP A 110 3.58 10.79 11.77
N VAL A 111 3.18 11.15 12.99
CA VAL A 111 2.99 12.56 13.36
C VAL A 111 4.32 13.28 13.34
N GLY A 112 4.42 14.33 12.53
CA GLY A 112 5.64 15.13 12.41
C GLY A 112 6.68 14.56 11.46
N ALA A 113 6.48 13.36 10.90
CA ALA A 113 7.42 12.74 9.98
C ALA A 113 6.97 12.83 8.53
N ASN A 114 5.75 13.28 8.27
CA ASN A 114 5.21 13.35 6.93
C ASN A 114 5.85 14.50 6.12
N PRO A 115 6.56 14.21 5.02
CA PRO A 115 7.22 15.26 4.24
C PRO A 115 6.25 16.14 3.46
N ASN A 116 5.00 15.73 3.32
CA ASN A 116 4.01 16.51 2.58
C ASN A 116 2.62 16.34 3.22
N PRO A 117 2.36 17.06 4.35
CA PRO A 117 1.10 16.91 5.08
C PRO A 117 -0.15 17.19 4.26
N GLN A 118 -0.04 18.05 3.25
CA GLN A 118 -1.18 18.41 2.41
C GLN A 118 -1.55 17.31 1.42
N ARG A 119 -0.65 16.34 1.23
CA ARG A 119 -0.86 15.21 0.31
C ARG A 119 -0.92 13.88 1.05
N GLU A 120 -1.21 13.92 2.32
CA GLU A 120 -1.31 12.73 3.14
C GLU A 120 -2.57 11.93 2.83
N GLN A 121 -2.43 10.63 2.65
CA GLN A 121 -3.54 9.70 2.42
C GLN A 121 -3.37 8.50 3.33
N VAL A 122 -4.43 8.13 4.03
CA VAL A 122 -4.41 6.99 4.95
C VAL A 122 -5.37 5.92 4.43
N LEU A 123 -4.84 4.72 4.28
CA LEU A 123 -5.62 3.54 3.91
C LEU A 123 -5.78 2.66 5.14
N ILE A 124 -6.99 2.19 5.37
CA ILE A 124 -7.29 1.26 6.45
C ILE A 124 -7.97 0.04 5.84
N GLU A 125 -7.28 -1.08 5.90
CA GLU A 125 -7.78 -2.35 5.36
C GLU A 125 -8.32 -3.26 6.48
#